data_12d1ae7d67c2cf8b992ac1624f86afa6
#
_entry.id   12d1ae7d67c2cf8b992ac1624f86afa6
#
_cell.length_a   1.000
_cell.length_b   1.000
_cell.length_c   1.000
_cell.angle_alpha   90.00
_cell.angle_beta   90.00
_cell.angle_gamma   90.00
#
_symmetry.space_group_name_H-M   'P 1'
#
loop_
_entity.id
_entity.type
_entity.pdbx_description
1 polymer ?
#
loop_
_entity_poly.entity_id
_entity_poly.type
_entity_poly.pdbx_seq_one_letter_code
_entity_poly.pdbx_strand_id
1 'polypeptide(L)'
;MQLTVGASDAQIVAVAPIVASLGIDCAFGWPDDFVAFVAGHSTGEQLDRSPAERAGSGMDWRRRLAYRETDREIRILTGRWPLSVSTDRLGLTAMHCAALLESLGDRIGRVDRAGGGVAAEVYPSATLRTWGFSTVGYKTDATIRSTLLTAILERAPWLKPGPMAELMTASDDAFDAVIAALAARAHALGQWHRPPPESLDRASREGWIALPSVDLAELRPFS
;
A
#
# COMPACT_ATOMS: atom_id res chain seq x y z
N MET A 1 -9.73 -11.04 16.82
CA MET A 1 -9.34 -10.86 15.40
C MET A 1 -10.23 -11.76 14.56
N GLN A 2 -10.66 -11.32 13.38
CA GLN A 2 -11.43 -12.12 12.41
C GLN A 2 -10.72 -12.02 11.06
N LEU A 3 -10.68 -13.13 10.34
CA LEU A 3 -10.10 -13.22 9.00
C LEU A 3 -11.12 -13.89 8.07
N THR A 4 -11.44 -13.25 6.96
CA THR A 4 -12.38 -13.76 5.96
C THR A 4 -11.63 -13.99 4.65
N VAL A 5 -11.68 -15.22 4.15
CA VAL A 5 -11.08 -15.60 2.86
C VAL A 5 -12.08 -15.32 1.75
N GLY A 6 -11.60 -14.75 0.63
CA GLY A 6 -12.42 -14.46 -0.54
C GLY A 6 -13.49 -13.38 -0.26
N ALA A 7 -13.17 -12.38 0.57
CA ALA A 7 -14.06 -11.26 0.80
C ALA A 7 -14.36 -10.55 -0.53
N SER A 8 -15.65 -10.29 -0.78
CA SER A 8 -16.08 -9.52 -1.95
C SER A 8 -15.98 -8.01 -1.71
N ASP A 9 -15.93 -7.22 -2.78
CA ASP A 9 -15.96 -5.76 -2.70
C ASP A 9 -17.16 -5.26 -1.90
N ALA A 10 -18.33 -5.88 -2.05
CA ALA A 10 -19.53 -5.54 -1.29
C ALA A 10 -19.33 -5.72 0.22
N GLN A 11 -18.60 -6.74 0.66
CA GLN A 11 -18.27 -6.96 2.07
C GLN A 11 -17.26 -5.91 2.56
N ILE A 12 -16.26 -5.56 1.73
CA ILE A 12 -15.29 -4.50 2.04
C ILE A 12 -15.99 -3.14 2.19
N VAL A 13 -16.86 -2.81 1.23
CA VAL A 13 -17.65 -1.56 1.24
C VAL A 13 -18.58 -1.50 2.45
N ALA A 14 -19.17 -2.64 2.84
CA ALA A 14 -20.08 -2.69 3.97
C ALA A 14 -19.41 -2.41 5.33
N VAL A 15 -18.12 -2.76 5.49
CA VAL A 15 -17.41 -2.53 6.76
C VAL A 15 -16.77 -1.14 6.85
N ALA A 16 -16.57 -0.44 5.75
CA ALA A 16 -15.89 0.85 5.74
C ALA A 16 -16.51 1.91 6.68
N PRO A 17 -17.86 2.06 6.80
CA PRO A 17 -18.44 3.05 7.71
C PRO A 17 -18.30 2.73 9.21
N ILE A 18 -17.94 1.52 9.56
CA ILE A 18 -17.92 1.07 10.96
C ILE A 18 -16.52 0.78 11.50
N VAL A 19 -15.48 1.03 10.71
CA VAL A 19 -14.08 0.86 11.12
C VAL A 19 -13.38 2.22 11.25
N ALA A 20 -12.40 2.30 12.13
CA ALA A 20 -11.60 3.51 12.30
C ALA A 20 -10.64 3.74 11.13
N SER A 21 -10.19 2.66 10.49
CA SER A 21 -9.40 2.71 9.25
C SER A 21 -9.53 1.38 8.50
N LEU A 22 -9.49 1.48 7.17
CA LEU A 22 -9.52 0.36 6.22
C LEU A 22 -8.22 0.37 5.41
N GLY A 23 -7.31 -0.55 5.68
CA GLY A 23 -6.08 -0.72 4.91
C GLY A 23 -6.31 -1.58 3.68
N ILE A 24 -6.00 -1.05 2.51
CA ILE A 24 -6.17 -1.74 1.22
C ILE A 24 -4.79 -1.94 0.61
N ASP A 25 -4.36 -3.19 0.44
CA ASP A 25 -3.10 -3.55 -0.22
C ASP A 25 -3.24 -3.47 -1.74
N CYS A 26 -3.40 -2.25 -2.20
CA CYS A 26 -3.51 -1.94 -3.63
C CYS A 26 -3.15 -0.48 -3.89
N ALA A 27 -2.60 -0.20 -5.07
CA ALA A 27 -2.28 1.16 -5.49
C ALA A 27 -3.57 1.98 -5.73
N PHE A 28 -3.67 3.16 -5.10
CA PHE A 28 -4.83 4.06 -5.22
C PHE A 28 -4.80 4.93 -6.47
N GLY A 29 -3.71 4.95 -7.21
CA GLY A 29 -3.58 5.70 -8.44
C GLY A 29 -2.27 5.41 -9.17
N TRP A 30 -2.04 6.15 -10.23
CA TRP A 30 -0.89 6.05 -11.13
C TRP A 30 -0.03 7.30 -11.03
N PRO A 31 1.27 7.22 -11.41
CA PRO A 31 2.10 8.42 -11.53
C PRO A 31 1.44 9.46 -12.45
N ASP A 32 1.37 10.70 -12.00
CA ASP A 32 0.83 11.81 -12.81
C ASP A 32 1.50 11.90 -14.18
N ASP A 33 2.84 11.76 -14.18
CA ASP A 33 3.62 11.78 -15.42
C ASP A 33 3.26 10.63 -16.38
N PHE A 34 2.90 9.45 -15.85
CA PHE A 34 2.44 8.32 -16.67
C PHE A 34 1.08 8.61 -17.30
N VAL A 35 0.15 9.14 -16.52
CA VAL A 35 -1.20 9.50 -17.00
C VAL A 35 -1.09 10.56 -18.10
N ALA A 36 -0.30 11.61 -17.89
CA ALA A 36 -0.04 12.65 -18.89
C ALA A 36 0.64 12.08 -20.14
N PHE A 37 1.61 11.17 -19.97
CA PHE A 37 2.28 10.50 -21.07
C PHE A 37 1.30 9.72 -21.97
N VAL A 38 0.44 8.90 -21.37
CA VAL A 38 -0.53 8.08 -22.12
C VAL A 38 -1.56 8.96 -22.82
N ALA A 39 -2.08 9.98 -22.13
CA ALA A 39 -3.04 10.92 -22.71
C ALA A 39 -2.43 11.69 -23.90
N GLY A 40 -1.26 12.30 -23.72
CA GLY A 40 -0.57 13.04 -24.77
C GLY A 40 -0.16 12.15 -25.95
N HIS A 41 0.31 10.93 -25.69
CA HIS A 41 0.63 9.98 -26.75
C HIS A 41 -0.62 9.62 -27.60
N SER A 42 -1.78 9.44 -26.94
CA SER A 42 -3.04 9.10 -27.63
C SER A 42 -3.55 10.24 -28.53
N THR A 43 -3.23 11.50 -28.21
CA THR A 43 -3.60 12.70 -28.99
C THR A 43 -2.53 13.14 -29.97
N GLY A 44 -1.38 12.45 -30.02
CA GLY A 44 -0.25 12.80 -30.88
C GLY A 44 0.59 13.98 -30.38
N GLU A 45 0.42 14.38 -29.13
CA GLU A 45 1.23 15.41 -28.49
C GLU A 45 2.68 14.93 -28.27
N GLN A 46 3.63 15.87 -28.35
CA GLN A 46 5.01 15.56 -28.03
C GLN A 46 5.18 15.29 -26.54
N LEU A 47 5.98 14.27 -26.23
CA LEU A 47 6.34 13.97 -24.85
C LEU A 47 7.11 15.15 -24.25
N ASP A 48 6.70 15.59 -23.08
CA ASP A 48 7.45 16.57 -22.29
C ASP A 48 8.72 15.92 -21.72
N ARG A 49 9.80 16.06 -22.50
CA ARG A 49 11.15 15.61 -22.12
C ARG A 49 12.12 16.77 -22.24
N SER A 50 12.91 16.96 -21.20
CA SER A 50 14.01 17.91 -21.24
C SER A 50 15.04 17.54 -22.34
N PRO A 51 15.86 18.47 -22.83
CA PRO A 51 16.94 18.16 -23.79
C PRO A 51 17.89 17.06 -23.27
N ALA A 52 18.21 17.04 -21.98
CA ALA A 52 19.05 16.02 -21.36
C ALA A 52 18.37 14.63 -21.38
N GLU A 53 17.07 14.56 -21.10
CA GLU A 53 16.29 13.31 -21.17
C GLU A 53 16.17 12.80 -22.62
N ARG A 54 16.13 13.68 -23.61
CA ARG A 54 16.11 13.29 -25.04
C ARG A 54 17.46 12.76 -25.49
N ALA A 55 18.55 13.33 -24.98
CA ALA A 55 19.92 12.94 -25.33
C ALA A 55 20.45 11.74 -24.53
N GLY A 56 19.88 11.48 -23.35
CA GLY A 56 20.30 10.41 -22.46
C GLY A 56 19.83 9.01 -22.85
N SER A 57 20.22 8.01 -22.08
CA SER A 57 19.82 6.60 -22.26
C SER A 57 18.30 6.37 -22.08
N GLY A 58 17.56 7.37 -21.66
CA GLY A 58 16.13 7.34 -21.48
C GLY A 58 15.65 6.66 -20.21
N MET A 59 16.53 6.20 -19.32
CA MET A 59 16.09 5.49 -18.09
C MET A 59 15.51 6.46 -17.05
N ASP A 60 16.03 7.68 -16.93
CA ASP A 60 15.60 8.59 -15.86
C ASP A 60 14.18 9.11 -16.08
N TRP A 61 13.84 9.51 -17.32
CA TRP A 61 12.48 9.93 -17.62
C TRP A 61 11.46 8.76 -17.51
N ARG A 62 11.87 7.51 -17.87
CA ARG A 62 11.02 6.32 -17.68
C ARG A 62 10.75 6.02 -16.22
N ARG A 63 11.71 6.22 -15.32
CA ARG A 63 11.50 6.08 -13.88
C ARG A 63 10.47 7.07 -13.36
N ARG A 64 10.42 8.27 -13.92
CA ARG A 64 9.38 9.26 -13.59
C ARG A 64 7.98 8.75 -13.96
N LEU A 65 7.85 8.04 -15.09
CA LEU A 65 6.59 7.40 -15.49
C LEU A 65 6.27 6.13 -14.70
N ALA A 66 7.29 5.42 -14.23
CA ALA A 66 7.11 4.13 -13.57
C ALA A 66 6.74 4.25 -12.09
N TYR A 67 7.24 5.28 -11.40
CA TYR A 67 7.14 5.37 -9.94
C TYR A 67 6.46 6.65 -9.50
N ARG A 68 5.47 6.48 -8.61
CA ARG A 68 4.76 7.54 -7.90
C ARG A 68 5.69 8.20 -6.88
N GLU A 69 5.29 9.34 -6.34
CA GLU A 69 6.03 9.99 -5.26
C GLU A 69 6.15 9.10 -4.03
N THR A 70 5.05 8.45 -3.64
CA THR A 70 5.05 7.48 -2.53
C THR A 70 6.01 6.31 -2.76
N ASP A 71 6.18 5.83 -3.99
CA ASP A 71 7.09 4.71 -4.31
C ASP A 71 8.56 5.10 -4.10
N ARG A 72 8.90 6.38 -4.34
CA ARG A 72 10.23 6.95 -4.05
C ARG A 72 10.47 7.04 -2.57
N GLU A 73 9.46 7.48 -1.80
CA GLU A 73 9.53 7.50 -0.34
C GLU A 73 9.72 6.10 0.25
N ILE A 74 8.97 5.11 -0.25
CA ILE A 74 9.15 3.70 0.12
C ILE A 74 10.59 3.24 -0.15
N ARG A 75 11.16 3.64 -1.28
CA ARG A 75 12.56 3.32 -1.62
C ARG A 75 13.54 3.92 -0.61
N ILE A 76 13.30 5.14 -0.18
CA ILE A 76 14.14 5.82 0.83
C ILE A 76 14.03 5.09 2.17
N LEU A 77 12.82 4.85 2.65
CA LEU A 77 12.56 4.27 3.97
C LEU A 77 12.97 2.79 4.08
N THR A 78 12.79 2.01 3.01
CA THR A 78 12.97 0.54 3.07
C THR A 78 14.19 0.04 2.30
N GLY A 79 14.87 0.89 1.55
CA GLY A 79 15.97 0.50 0.68
C GLY A 79 15.55 -0.26 -0.59
N ARG A 80 14.25 -0.47 -0.86
CA ARG A 80 13.75 -1.25 -1.99
C ARG A 80 12.64 -0.52 -2.75
N TRP A 81 12.70 -0.61 -4.08
CA TRP A 81 11.60 -0.16 -4.93
C TRP A 81 10.40 -1.09 -4.75
N PRO A 82 9.17 -0.55 -4.63
CA PRO A 82 7.95 -1.33 -4.86
C PRO A 82 7.85 -1.73 -6.33
N LEU A 83 6.92 -2.63 -6.64
CA LEU A 83 6.53 -2.87 -8.02
C LEU A 83 5.85 -1.61 -8.57
N SER A 84 6.13 -1.29 -9.84
CA SER A 84 5.50 -0.17 -10.52
C SER A 84 4.05 -0.49 -10.89
N VAL A 85 3.13 0.39 -10.56
CA VAL A 85 1.73 0.28 -10.98
C VAL A 85 1.56 0.50 -12.49
N SER A 86 2.49 1.21 -13.14
CA SER A 86 2.44 1.54 -14.58
C SER A 86 3.06 0.48 -15.47
N THR A 87 4.10 -0.22 -15.00
CA THR A 87 4.95 -1.07 -15.86
C THR A 87 5.03 -2.52 -15.41
N ASP A 88 4.62 -2.84 -14.17
CA ASP A 88 4.63 -4.19 -13.64
C ASP A 88 3.21 -4.79 -13.62
N ARG A 89 3.09 -6.00 -13.07
CA ARG A 89 1.84 -6.78 -13.02
C ARG A 89 0.73 -6.22 -12.10
N LEU A 90 0.90 -5.03 -11.54
CA LEU A 90 -0.08 -4.41 -10.64
C LEU A 90 -1.23 -3.70 -11.37
N GLY A 91 -1.14 -3.51 -12.68
CA GLY A 91 -2.10 -2.71 -13.45
C GLY A 91 -3.55 -3.18 -13.31
N LEU A 92 -3.81 -4.49 -13.46
CA LEU A 92 -5.18 -5.03 -13.32
C LEU A 92 -5.72 -4.86 -11.89
N THR A 93 -4.89 -5.08 -10.88
CA THR A 93 -5.26 -4.89 -9.48
C THR A 93 -5.57 -3.41 -9.19
N ALA A 94 -4.77 -2.50 -9.75
CA ALA A 94 -5.00 -1.06 -9.59
C ALA A 94 -6.30 -0.58 -10.27
N MET A 95 -6.65 -1.15 -11.43
CA MET A 95 -7.92 -0.87 -12.10
C MET A 95 -9.11 -1.36 -11.26
N HIS A 96 -9.02 -2.57 -10.70
CA HIS A 96 -10.02 -3.09 -9.76
C HIS A 96 -10.11 -2.19 -8.51
N CYS A 97 -8.98 -1.80 -7.95
CA CYS A 97 -8.93 -0.89 -6.81
C CYS A 97 -9.63 0.45 -7.12
N ALA A 98 -9.41 1.02 -8.30
CA ALA A 98 -10.07 2.28 -8.68
C ALA A 98 -11.61 2.16 -8.63
N ALA A 99 -12.19 1.04 -9.12
CA ALA A 99 -13.62 0.77 -9.01
C ALA A 99 -14.08 0.55 -7.55
N LEU A 100 -13.25 -0.12 -6.73
CA LEU A 100 -13.51 -0.28 -5.31
C LEU A 100 -13.53 1.08 -4.59
N LEU A 101 -12.57 1.98 -4.88
CA LEU A 101 -12.52 3.31 -4.29
C LEU A 101 -13.74 4.16 -4.66
N GLU A 102 -14.27 4.02 -5.86
CA GLU A 102 -15.54 4.65 -6.28
C GLU A 102 -16.70 4.13 -5.42
N SER A 103 -16.83 2.81 -5.30
CA SER A 103 -17.87 2.16 -4.49
C SER A 103 -17.77 2.51 -3.00
N LEU A 104 -16.56 2.66 -2.47
CA LEU A 104 -16.33 3.16 -1.12
C LEU A 104 -16.78 4.61 -0.99
N GLY A 105 -16.56 5.43 -2.02
CA GLY A 105 -16.99 6.83 -2.07
C GLY A 105 -18.48 7.02 -1.85
N ASP A 106 -19.30 6.09 -2.31
CA ASP A 106 -20.77 6.11 -2.10
C ASP A 106 -21.16 5.90 -0.63
N ARG A 107 -20.29 5.35 0.19
CA ARG A 107 -20.54 5.00 1.60
C ARG A 107 -19.89 5.93 2.61
N ILE A 108 -18.65 6.32 2.34
CA ILE A 108 -17.82 7.09 3.28
C ILE A 108 -17.43 8.48 2.75
N GLY A 109 -17.99 8.88 1.61
CA GLY A 109 -17.56 10.07 0.88
C GLY A 109 -16.28 9.80 0.06
N ARG A 110 -15.92 10.75 -0.81
CA ARG A 110 -14.76 10.61 -1.69
C ARG A 110 -13.52 10.18 -0.90
N VAL A 111 -12.91 9.07 -1.33
CA VAL A 111 -11.68 8.58 -0.73
C VAL A 111 -10.55 9.58 -0.96
N ASP A 112 -9.95 10.04 0.13
CA ASP A 112 -8.72 10.82 0.07
C ASP A 112 -7.52 9.89 -0.15
N ARG A 113 -7.00 9.89 -1.38
CA ARG A 113 -5.87 9.03 -1.76
C ARG A 113 -4.57 9.40 -1.06
N ALA A 114 -4.47 10.61 -0.51
CA ALA A 114 -3.33 11.03 0.32
C ALA A 114 -3.39 10.48 1.76
N GLY A 115 -4.43 9.70 2.09
CA GLY A 115 -4.57 9.02 3.37
C GLY A 115 -5.23 9.88 4.48
N GLY A 116 -5.94 10.95 4.15
CA GLY A 116 -6.64 11.79 5.14
C GLY A 116 -7.96 11.22 5.66
N GLY A 117 -8.48 10.12 5.07
CA GLY A 117 -9.78 9.56 5.38
C GLY A 117 -9.73 8.18 6.08
N VAL A 118 -10.85 7.45 5.99
CA VAL A 118 -10.96 6.09 6.57
C VAL A 118 -10.15 5.06 5.77
N ALA A 119 -10.15 5.16 4.44
CA ALA A 119 -9.41 4.24 3.58
C ALA A 119 -7.95 4.70 3.42
N ALA A 120 -7.03 3.78 3.57
CA ALA A 120 -5.59 3.99 3.43
C ALA A 120 -4.98 2.96 2.49
N GLU A 121 -4.17 3.41 1.55
CA GLU A 121 -3.29 2.53 0.79
C GLU A 121 -2.23 1.96 1.73
N VAL A 122 -2.07 0.63 1.76
CA VAL A 122 -1.06 -0.02 2.58
C VAL A 122 -0.19 -0.95 1.74
N TYR A 123 0.99 -1.29 2.23
CA TYR A 123 1.92 -2.18 1.56
C TYR A 123 2.55 -3.15 2.58
N PRO A 124 2.00 -4.36 2.77
CA PRO A 124 2.41 -5.30 3.81
C PRO A 124 3.91 -5.57 3.83
N SER A 125 4.51 -5.85 2.68
CA SER A 125 5.94 -6.13 2.60
C SER A 125 6.82 -4.92 2.98
N ALA A 126 6.42 -3.69 2.67
CA ALA A 126 7.12 -2.50 3.12
C ALA A 126 6.90 -2.26 4.61
N THR A 127 5.68 -2.45 5.10
CA THR A 127 5.33 -2.39 6.52
C THR A 127 6.21 -3.32 7.37
N LEU A 128 6.36 -4.57 6.95
CA LEU A 128 7.24 -5.52 7.63
C LEU A 128 8.70 -5.04 7.68
N ARG A 129 9.21 -4.47 6.58
CA ARG A 129 10.58 -3.92 6.54
C ARG A 129 10.75 -2.71 7.44
N THR A 130 9.75 -1.83 7.51
CA THR A 130 9.76 -0.67 8.40
C THR A 130 9.89 -1.12 9.86
N TRP A 131 9.28 -2.25 10.23
CA TRP A 131 9.44 -2.88 11.54
C TRP A 131 10.72 -3.74 11.69
N GLY A 132 11.59 -3.77 10.67
CA GLY A 132 12.86 -4.48 10.71
C GLY A 132 12.79 -5.97 10.43
N PHE A 133 11.66 -6.49 9.94
CA PHE A 133 11.54 -7.90 9.59
C PHE A 133 12.07 -8.20 8.19
N SER A 134 12.70 -9.37 8.03
CA SER A 134 13.07 -9.88 6.71
C SER A 134 11.82 -10.33 5.93
N THR A 135 11.72 -9.87 4.70
CA THR A 135 10.62 -10.25 3.79
C THR A 135 11.06 -11.23 2.70
N VAL A 136 12.26 -11.79 2.80
CA VAL A 136 12.78 -12.71 1.79
C VAL A 136 12.06 -14.05 1.90
N GLY A 137 11.42 -14.48 0.80
CA GLY A 137 10.80 -15.80 0.70
C GLY A 137 9.42 -15.96 1.37
N TYR A 138 8.95 -15.04 2.20
CA TYR A 138 7.70 -15.24 2.95
C TYR A 138 6.45 -15.40 2.07
N LYS A 139 6.47 -14.84 0.86
CA LYS A 139 5.36 -14.99 -0.10
C LYS A 139 5.23 -16.42 -0.64
N THR A 140 6.32 -17.16 -0.72
CA THR A 140 6.37 -18.47 -1.40
C THR A 140 6.63 -19.65 -0.47
N ASP A 141 7.10 -19.41 0.74
CA ASP A 141 7.50 -20.45 1.69
C ASP A 141 6.75 -20.34 3.02
N ALA A 142 5.94 -21.36 3.32
CA ALA A 142 5.15 -21.42 4.55
C ALA A 142 6.01 -21.52 5.82
N THR A 143 7.20 -22.13 5.73
CA THR A 143 8.13 -22.23 6.87
C THR A 143 8.70 -20.86 7.21
N ILE A 144 9.06 -20.08 6.19
CA ILE A 144 9.53 -18.70 6.37
C ILE A 144 8.40 -17.84 6.95
N ARG A 145 7.15 -17.99 6.46
CA ARG A 145 5.99 -17.29 7.03
C ARG A 145 5.75 -17.64 8.49
N SER A 146 5.87 -18.92 8.85
CA SER A 146 5.72 -19.38 10.24
C SER A 146 6.78 -18.76 11.16
N THR A 147 8.02 -18.73 10.72
CA THR A 147 9.12 -18.10 11.46
C THR A 147 8.89 -16.59 11.61
N LEU A 148 8.47 -15.93 10.55
CA LEU A 148 8.15 -14.51 10.55
C LEU A 148 6.96 -14.21 11.47
N LEU A 149 5.91 -15.03 11.45
CA LEU A 149 4.77 -14.90 12.36
C LEU A 149 5.21 -15.01 13.82
N THR A 150 6.08 -15.97 14.14
CA THR A 150 6.62 -16.13 15.50
C THR A 150 7.34 -14.85 15.94
N ALA A 151 8.22 -14.30 15.10
CA ALA A 151 8.94 -13.07 15.41
C ALA A 151 8.00 -11.85 15.59
N ILE A 152 6.92 -11.77 14.80
CA ILE A 152 5.88 -10.75 14.93
C ILE A 152 5.17 -10.88 16.28
N LEU A 153 4.80 -12.09 16.68
CA LEU A 153 4.09 -12.33 17.95
C LEU A 153 4.98 -12.09 19.17
N GLU A 154 6.28 -12.36 19.07
CA GLU A 154 7.26 -11.99 20.10
C GLU A 154 7.36 -10.47 20.27
N ARG A 155 7.36 -9.72 19.16
CA ARG A 155 7.42 -8.24 19.14
C ARG A 155 6.10 -7.61 19.60
N ALA A 156 4.97 -8.27 19.31
CA ALA A 156 3.62 -7.81 19.60
C ALA A 156 2.84 -8.88 20.39
N PRO A 157 3.19 -9.16 21.65
CA PRO A 157 2.53 -10.21 22.43
C PRO A 157 1.06 -9.94 22.74
N TRP A 158 0.58 -8.73 22.48
CA TRP A 158 -0.83 -8.35 22.53
C TRP A 158 -1.63 -8.85 21.32
N LEU A 159 -0.97 -9.17 20.19
CA LEU A 159 -1.61 -9.75 19.02
C LEU A 159 -1.90 -11.24 19.28
N LYS A 160 -3.15 -11.62 19.24
CA LYS A 160 -3.60 -12.99 19.51
C LYS A 160 -4.36 -13.53 18.29
N PRO A 161 -3.66 -14.13 17.32
CA PRO A 161 -4.30 -14.66 16.11
C PRO A 161 -5.19 -15.87 16.40
N GLY A 162 -4.89 -16.65 17.43
CA GLY A 162 -5.64 -17.87 17.72
C GLY A 162 -5.63 -18.86 16.54
N PRO A 163 -6.78 -19.45 16.18
CA PRO A 163 -6.86 -20.41 15.06
C PRO A 163 -6.46 -19.82 13.70
N MET A 164 -6.44 -18.50 13.55
CA MET A 164 -6.05 -17.84 12.29
C MET A 164 -4.55 -17.92 12.01
N ALA A 165 -3.71 -18.28 13.00
CA ALA A 165 -2.28 -18.46 12.82
C ALA A 165 -1.95 -19.53 11.76
N GLU A 166 -2.71 -20.61 11.70
CA GLU A 166 -2.55 -21.66 10.70
C GLU A 166 -2.83 -21.12 9.29
N LEU A 167 -3.93 -20.36 9.14
CA LEU A 167 -4.30 -19.75 7.87
C LEU A 167 -3.26 -18.71 7.41
N MET A 168 -2.76 -17.87 8.31
CA MET A 168 -1.67 -16.93 8.03
C MET A 168 -0.39 -17.65 7.57
N THR A 169 -0.09 -18.80 8.14
CA THR A 169 1.08 -19.60 7.71
C THR A 169 0.83 -20.26 6.37
N ALA A 170 -0.36 -20.76 6.09
CA ALA A 170 -0.70 -21.47 4.87
C ALA A 170 -0.82 -20.54 3.66
N SER A 171 -1.35 -19.31 3.84
CA SER A 171 -1.63 -18.35 2.77
C SER A 171 -0.88 -17.04 2.99
N ASP A 172 -0.14 -16.59 1.98
CA ASP A 172 0.51 -15.27 1.96
C ASP A 172 -0.53 -14.13 1.91
N ASP A 173 -1.63 -14.31 1.20
CA ASP A 173 -2.74 -13.33 1.18
C ASP A 173 -3.35 -13.15 2.57
N ALA A 174 -3.58 -14.26 3.30
CA ALA A 174 -4.09 -14.20 4.66
C ALA A 174 -3.09 -13.56 5.63
N PHE A 175 -1.80 -13.82 5.44
CA PHE A 175 -0.74 -13.17 6.19
C PHE A 175 -0.72 -11.67 5.92
N ASP A 176 -0.70 -11.27 4.64
CA ASP A 176 -0.67 -9.88 4.22
C ASP A 176 -1.93 -9.11 4.67
N ALA A 177 -3.10 -9.75 4.67
CA ALA A 177 -4.32 -9.12 5.19
C ALA A 177 -4.19 -8.73 6.68
N VAL A 178 -3.50 -9.53 7.49
CA VAL A 178 -3.23 -9.19 8.89
C VAL A 178 -2.21 -8.06 9.00
N ILE A 179 -1.16 -8.07 8.19
CA ILE A 179 -0.19 -6.97 8.16
C ILE A 179 -0.84 -5.67 7.67
N ALA A 180 -1.72 -5.74 6.66
CA ALA A 180 -2.52 -4.62 6.20
C ALA A 180 -3.41 -4.04 7.32
N ALA A 181 -4.05 -4.90 8.10
CA ALA A 181 -4.85 -4.47 9.26
C ALA A 181 -4.00 -3.81 10.36
N LEU A 182 -2.76 -4.25 10.57
CA LEU A 182 -1.82 -3.60 11.50
C LEU A 182 -1.35 -2.24 10.98
N ALA A 183 -1.11 -2.11 9.68
CA ALA A 183 -0.82 -0.82 9.04
C ALA A 183 -2.04 0.13 9.13
N ALA A 184 -3.26 -0.37 8.88
CA ALA A 184 -4.49 0.39 9.08
C ALA A 184 -4.66 0.86 10.53
N ARG A 185 -4.25 0.03 11.51
CA ARG A 185 -4.25 0.43 12.90
C ARG A 185 -3.28 1.59 13.17
N ALA A 186 -2.06 1.55 12.63
CA ALA A 186 -1.13 2.67 12.71
C ALA A 186 -1.72 3.93 12.08
N HIS A 187 -2.38 3.78 10.94
CA HIS A 187 -3.08 4.88 10.26
C HIS A 187 -4.19 5.48 11.13
N ALA A 188 -5.07 4.65 11.71
CA ALA A 188 -6.14 5.09 12.61
C ALA A 188 -5.63 5.83 13.84
N LEU A 189 -4.43 5.49 14.33
CA LEU A 189 -3.77 6.15 15.46
C LEU A 189 -2.99 7.42 15.06
N GLY A 190 -2.95 7.77 13.77
CA GLY A 190 -2.15 8.88 13.25
C GLY A 190 -0.63 8.62 13.26
N GLN A 191 -0.22 7.37 13.47
CA GLN A 191 1.18 6.91 13.62
C GLN A 191 1.73 6.34 12.30
N TRP A 192 1.72 7.17 11.26
CA TRP A 192 2.18 6.80 9.93
C TRP A 192 2.89 7.95 9.22
N HIS A 193 3.72 7.63 8.23
CA HIS A 193 4.45 8.60 7.41
C HIS A 193 3.50 9.30 6.43
N ARG A 194 3.11 10.52 6.76
CA ARG A 194 2.24 11.37 5.93
C ARG A 194 3.00 11.92 4.74
N PRO A 195 2.33 12.22 3.62
CA PRO A 195 2.96 12.98 2.54
C PRO A 195 3.42 14.34 3.07
N PRO A 196 4.65 14.78 2.72
CA PRO A 196 5.09 16.11 3.07
C PRO A 196 4.23 17.17 2.34
N PRO A 197 4.13 18.41 2.88
CA PRO A 197 3.23 19.43 2.33
C PRO A 197 3.40 19.68 0.83
N GLU A 198 4.61 19.65 0.32
CA GLU A 198 4.95 19.83 -1.09
C GLU A 198 4.48 18.69 -1.99
N SER A 199 4.25 17.50 -1.44
CA SER A 199 3.79 16.30 -2.16
C SER A 199 2.29 16.06 -2.03
N LEU A 200 1.55 16.80 -1.19
CA LEU A 200 0.13 16.55 -0.91
C LEU A 200 -0.75 16.56 -2.16
N ASP A 201 -0.56 17.54 -3.03
CA ASP A 201 -1.35 17.67 -4.27
C ASP A 201 -1.12 16.46 -5.17
N ARG A 202 0.13 16.03 -5.35
CA ARG A 202 0.47 14.83 -6.11
C ARG A 202 -0.05 13.56 -5.43
N ALA A 203 0.13 13.41 -4.13
CA ALA A 203 -0.38 12.28 -3.35
C ALA A 203 -1.90 12.12 -3.45
N SER A 204 -2.65 13.23 -3.53
CA SER A 204 -4.11 13.19 -3.70
C SER A 204 -4.57 12.58 -5.03
N ARG A 205 -3.69 12.54 -6.04
CA ARG A 205 -3.93 11.93 -7.36
C ARG A 205 -3.27 10.57 -7.51
N GLU A 206 -1.99 10.46 -7.13
CA GLU A 206 -1.18 9.25 -7.30
C GLU A 206 -1.47 8.17 -6.24
N GLY A 207 -2.01 8.55 -5.08
CA GLY A 207 -2.08 7.74 -3.88
C GLY A 207 -0.84 7.88 -3.00
N TRP A 208 -0.99 7.53 -1.71
CA TRP A 208 0.10 7.55 -0.74
C TRP A 208 0.03 6.35 0.19
N ILE A 209 1.11 5.58 0.23
CA ILE A 209 1.21 4.38 1.07
C ILE A 209 1.41 4.79 2.53
N ALA A 210 0.46 4.43 3.37
CA ALA A 210 0.50 4.70 4.81
C ALA A 210 1.41 3.68 5.52
N LEU A 211 2.73 3.94 5.53
CA LEU A 211 3.67 3.17 6.32
C LEU A 211 3.62 3.58 7.80
N PRO A 212 3.63 2.63 8.74
CA PRO A 212 3.78 2.95 10.16
C PRO A 212 5.05 3.74 10.46
N SER A 213 4.93 4.78 11.29
CA SER A 213 6.06 5.61 11.76
C SER A 213 6.56 5.22 13.17
N VAL A 214 5.94 4.20 13.77
CA VAL A 214 6.28 3.68 15.09
C VAL A 214 6.56 2.18 15.03
N ASP A 215 7.19 1.66 16.07
CA ASP A 215 7.43 0.23 16.20
C ASP A 215 6.12 -0.56 16.36
N LEU A 216 6.12 -1.81 15.88
CA LEU A 216 4.97 -2.71 16.01
C LEU A 216 4.53 -2.87 17.48
N ALA A 217 5.47 -2.91 18.42
CA ALA A 217 5.17 -3.04 19.85
C ALA A 217 4.34 -1.87 20.41
N GLU A 218 4.44 -0.68 19.79
CA GLU A 218 3.72 0.53 20.21
C GLU A 218 2.26 0.55 19.75
N LEU A 219 1.89 -0.29 18.77
CA LEU A 219 0.51 -0.39 18.25
C LEU A 219 -0.43 -1.18 19.16
N ARG A 220 -0.04 -1.42 20.42
CA ARG A 220 -0.88 -2.15 21.39
C ARG A 220 -2.23 -1.47 21.59
N PRO A 221 -3.31 -2.24 21.89
CA PRO A 221 -4.58 -1.66 22.30
C PRO A 221 -4.40 -0.79 23.55
N PHE A 222 -5.18 0.28 23.64
CA PHE A 222 -5.30 1.01 24.90
C PHE A 222 -5.88 0.06 25.96
N SER A 223 -5.22 0.00 27.10
CA SER A 223 -5.66 -0.76 28.28
C SER A 223 -6.87 -0.11 28.91
#